data_b4449e46eabfb6389df67b3d650286d9
#
_entry.id   b4449e46eabfb6389df67b3d650286d9
#
_cell.length_a   1.000
_cell.length_b   1.000
_cell.length_c   1.000
_cell.angle_alpha   90.00
_cell.angle_beta   90.00
_cell.angle_gamma   90.00
#
_symmetry.space_group_name_H-M   'P 1'
#
loop_
_entity.id
_entity.type
_entity.pdbx_description
1 polymer ?
#
loop_
_entity_poly.entity_id
_entity_poly.type
_entity_poly.pdbx_seq_one_letter_code
_entity_poly.pdbx_strand_id
1 'polypeptide(L)'
;YTIVFTFIVTFVFVLLLSLTNQATVELIERNERVDRQRAILHAMGLDISEPAEVASRFQDVEQVEEEGLTLYSGTVDGSQVYAKEFRGSGLWGTIHGVLGVDADLSRTTGLAIIAHNETPGLGGRITEEWFQRQLEGEQIPQERLLVTSGEGDYNYDNGEIDGITGATRTSESMQVILNREIDTLKEALGGS
;
A
#
# COMPACT_ATOMS: atom_id res chain seq x y z
N TYR A 1 49.53 9.04 -17.05
CA TYR A 1 49.03 7.68 -17.22
C TYR A 1 47.82 7.41 -16.31
N THR A 2 47.90 7.75 -15.03
CA THR A 2 46.83 7.50 -14.04
C THR A 2 45.50 8.13 -14.44
N ILE A 3 45.47 9.38 -14.89
CA ILE A 3 44.26 10.09 -15.31
C ILE A 3 43.59 9.38 -16.49
N VAL A 4 44.38 9.03 -17.51
CA VAL A 4 43.85 8.34 -18.70
C VAL A 4 43.31 6.92 -18.34
N PHE A 5 44.04 6.23 -17.50
CA PHE A 5 43.63 4.91 -17.03
C PHE A 5 42.30 4.99 -16.25
N THR A 6 42.22 5.90 -15.28
CA THR A 6 40.99 6.12 -14.50
C THR A 6 39.81 6.50 -15.40
N PHE A 7 40.02 7.40 -16.36
CA PHE A 7 38.98 7.79 -17.32
C PHE A 7 38.45 6.58 -18.11
N ILE A 8 39.36 5.77 -18.67
CA ILE A 8 38.97 4.59 -19.46
C ILE A 8 38.18 3.61 -18.58
N VAL A 9 38.68 3.29 -17.39
CA VAL A 9 38.01 2.37 -16.46
C VAL A 9 36.63 2.89 -16.07
N THR A 10 36.53 4.16 -15.68
CA THR A 10 35.24 4.77 -15.33
C THR A 10 34.28 4.75 -16.51
N PHE A 11 34.75 5.11 -17.70
CA PHE A 11 33.94 5.09 -18.93
C PHE A 11 33.36 3.70 -19.21
N VAL A 12 34.20 2.65 -19.11
CA VAL A 12 33.75 1.25 -19.32
C VAL A 12 32.69 0.86 -18.29
N PHE A 13 32.92 1.17 -16.99
CA PHE A 13 31.92 0.84 -15.96
C PHE A 13 30.60 1.61 -16.14
N VAL A 14 30.67 2.89 -16.44
CA VAL A 14 29.47 3.70 -16.71
C VAL A 14 28.71 3.17 -17.92
N LEU A 15 29.42 2.80 -18.99
CA LEU A 15 28.81 2.24 -20.17
C LEU A 15 28.11 0.90 -19.87
N LEU A 16 28.77 0.00 -19.14
CA LEU A 16 28.17 -1.28 -18.74
C LEU A 16 26.94 -1.08 -17.86
N LEU A 17 27.01 -0.19 -16.86
CA LEU A 17 25.87 0.15 -16.00
C LEU A 17 24.71 0.72 -16.80
N SER A 18 24.99 1.64 -17.74
CA SER A 18 23.98 2.26 -18.59
C SER A 18 23.29 1.23 -19.49
N LEU A 19 24.04 0.34 -20.12
CA LEU A 19 23.48 -0.73 -20.96
C LEU A 19 22.62 -1.70 -20.14
N THR A 20 23.09 -2.10 -18.96
CA THR A 20 22.32 -2.98 -18.07
C THR A 20 21.02 -2.31 -17.63
N ASN A 21 21.10 -1.05 -17.20
CA ASN A 21 19.92 -0.28 -16.79
C ASN A 21 18.91 -0.18 -17.94
N GLN A 22 19.35 0.17 -19.14
CA GLN A 22 18.46 0.27 -20.31
C GLN A 22 17.81 -1.07 -20.69
N ALA A 23 18.53 -2.18 -20.51
CA ALA A 23 17.98 -3.50 -20.78
C ALA A 23 16.95 -3.98 -19.76
N THR A 24 16.96 -3.42 -18.55
CA THR A 24 16.08 -3.86 -17.44
C THR A 24 14.94 -2.90 -17.12
N VAL A 25 15.02 -1.65 -17.55
CA VAL A 25 14.04 -0.61 -17.18
C VAL A 25 12.60 -0.99 -17.54
N GLU A 26 12.35 -1.49 -18.74
CA GLU A 26 11.01 -1.90 -19.17
C GLU A 26 10.44 -3.05 -18.33
N LEU A 27 11.32 -3.99 -17.93
CA LEU A 27 10.92 -5.12 -17.08
C LEU A 27 10.58 -4.64 -15.67
N ILE A 28 11.37 -3.71 -15.13
CA ILE A 28 11.13 -3.11 -13.81
C ILE A 28 9.80 -2.37 -13.82
N GLU A 29 9.58 -1.47 -14.77
CA GLU A 29 8.34 -0.70 -14.89
C GLU A 29 7.10 -1.60 -15.06
N ARG A 30 7.25 -2.69 -15.81
CA ARG A 30 6.17 -3.65 -15.96
C ARG A 30 5.85 -4.37 -14.65
N ASN A 31 6.87 -4.81 -13.91
CA ASN A 31 6.69 -5.49 -12.64
C ASN A 31 6.07 -4.53 -11.59
N GLU A 32 6.59 -3.31 -11.47
CA GLU A 32 6.04 -2.27 -10.58
C GLU A 32 4.57 -1.96 -10.88
N ARG A 33 4.20 -1.94 -12.16
CA ARG A 33 2.80 -1.76 -12.57
C ARG A 33 1.91 -2.91 -12.11
N VAL A 34 2.35 -4.15 -12.30
CA VAL A 34 1.60 -5.35 -11.87
C VAL A 34 1.49 -5.39 -10.35
N ASP A 35 2.58 -5.08 -9.64
CA ASP A 35 2.59 -5.08 -8.17
C ASP A 35 1.67 -3.98 -7.60
N ARG A 36 1.65 -2.81 -8.23
CA ARG A 36 0.72 -1.73 -7.88
C ARG A 36 -0.73 -2.13 -8.12
N GLN A 37 -1.04 -2.73 -9.28
CA GLN A 37 -2.38 -3.22 -9.60
C GLN A 37 -2.83 -4.31 -8.61
N ARG A 38 -1.93 -5.24 -8.26
CA ARG A 38 -2.18 -6.28 -7.25
C ARG A 38 -2.48 -5.66 -5.89
N ALA A 39 -1.70 -4.65 -5.47
CA ALA A 39 -1.92 -3.96 -4.19
C ALA A 39 -3.29 -3.26 -4.14
N ILE A 40 -3.73 -2.65 -5.24
CA ILE A 40 -5.06 -2.03 -5.32
C ILE A 40 -6.15 -3.10 -5.21
N LEU A 41 -6.05 -4.18 -5.97
CA LEU A 41 -7.03 -5.28 -5.92
C LEU A 41 -7.08 -5.93 -4.53
N HIS A 42 -5.92 -6.16 -3.91
CA HIS A 42 -5.84 -6.70 -2.55
C HIS A 42 -6.52 -5.77 -1.54
N ALA A 43 -6.26 -4.47 -1.60
CA ALA A 43 -6.92 -3.49 -0.74
C ALA A 43 -8.45 -3.44 -0.96
N MET A 44 -8.92 -3.75 -2.18
CA MET A 44 -10.35 -3.89 -2.49
C MET A 44 -10.96 -5.22 -1.99
N GLY A 45 -10.16 -6.11 -1.39
CA GLY A 45 -10.61 -7.42 -0.91
C GLY A 45 -10.48 -8.57 -1.91
N LEU A 46 -9.68 -8.40 -2.97
CA LEU A 46 -9.40 -9.42 -3.97
C LEU A 46 -7.96 -9.92 -3.84
N ASP A 47 -7.79 -11.13 -3.32
CA ASP A 47 -6.46 -11.76 -3.23
C ASP A 47 -6.14 -12.52 -4.52
N ILE A 48 -5.32 -11.91 -5.39
CA ILE A 48 -4.95 -12.43 -6.70
C ILE A 48 -3.43 -12.52 -6.80
N SER A 49 -2.92 -13.74 -6.98
CA SER A 49 -1.49 -14.00 -7.05
C SER A 49 -0.95 -14.01 -8.49
N GLU A 50 -1.72 -14.49 -9.46
CA GLU A 50 -1.28 -14.68 -10.84
C GLU A 50 -1.26 -13.36 -11.63
N PRO A 51 -0.12 -12.95 -12.22
CA PRO A 51 -0.01 -11.66 -12.94
C PRO A 51 -1.01 -11.47 -14.09
N ALA A 52 -1.36 -12.56 -14.78
CA ALA A 52 -2.33 -12.50 -15.87
C ALA A 52 -3.75 -12.24 -15.37
N GLU A 53 -4.10 -12.78 -14.22
CA GLU A 53 -5.39 -12.54 -13.56
C GLU A 53 -5.46 -11.13 -12.97
N VAL A 54 -4.38 -10.63 -12.37
CA VAL A 54 -4.26 -9.24 -11.91
C VAL A 54 -4.59 -8.27 -13.04
N ALA A 55 -3.95 -8.43 -14.21
CA ALA A 55 -4.19 -7.56 -15.35
C ALA A 55 -5.62 -7.64 -15.89
N SER A 56 -6.25 -8.83 -15.85
CA SER A 56 -7.63 -9.04 -16.26
C SER A 56 -8.61 -8.37 -15.31
N ARG A 57 -8.47 -8.63 -13.99
CA ARG A 57 -9.36 -8.08 -12.97
C ARG A 57 -9.24 -6.56 -12.83
N PHE A 58 -8.04 -6.02 -13.04
CA PHE A 58 -7.82 -4.58 -12.98
C PHE A 58 -8.53 -3.81 -14.12
N GLN A 59 -8.97 -4.48 -15.19
CA GLN A 59 -9.78 -3.86 -16.23
C GLN A 59 -11.19 -3.48 -15.75
N ASP A 60 -11.68 -4.14 -14.71
CA ASP A 60 -12.97 -3.88 -14.09
C ASP A 60 -12.90 -2.77 -13.00
N VAL A 61 -11.70 -2.24 -12.75
CA VAL A 61 -11.46 -1.16 -11.79
C VAL A 61 -11.45 0.17 -12.53
N GLU A 62 -12.31 1.08 -12.10
CA GLU A 62 -12.39 2.44 -12.65
C GLU A 62 -11.57 3.39 -11.76
N GLN A 63 -10.82 4.28 -12.39
CA GLN A 63 -10.19 5.40 -11.70
C GLN A 63 -11.15 6.58 -11.72
N VAL A 64 -11.55 7.03 -10.54
CA VAL A 64 -12.47 8.14 -10.35
C VAL A 64 -11.77 9.29 -9.61
N GLU A 65 -12.16 10.52 -9.92
CA GLU A 65 -11.69 11.70 -9.21
C GLU A 65 -12.84 12.29 -8.39
N GLU A 66 -12.67 12.29 -7.07
CA GLU A 66 -13.63 12.87 -6.13
C GLU A 66 -12.92 13.94 -5.28
N GLU A 67 -13.44 15.15 -5.30
CA GLU A 67 -12.87 16.32 -4.60
C GLU A 67 -11.35 16.55 -4.82
N GLY A 68 -10.86 16.20 -6.02
CA GLY A 68 -9.44 16.32 -6.36
C GLY A 68 -8.56 15.16 -5.86
N LEU A 69 -9.17 14.08 -5.37
CA LEU A 69 -8.52 12.84 -4.98
C LEU A 69 -8.73 11.78 -6.05
N THR A 70 -7.66 11.08 -6.38
CA THR A 70 -7.73 9.90 -7.26
C THR A 70 -8.07 8.67 -6.43
N LEU A 71 -9.20 8.05 -6.72
CA LEU A 71 -9.68 6.82 -6.11
C LEU A 71 -9.78 5.72 -7.17
N TYR A 72 -9.70 4.49 -6.73
CA TYR A 72 -10.01 3.30 -7.53
C TYR A 72 -11.33 2.74 -7.07
N SER A 73 -12.25 2.52 -7.98
CA SER A 73 -13.61 2.05 -7.72
C SER A 73 -13.85 0.73 -8.44
N GLY A 74 -14.53 -0.19 -7.79
CA GLY A 74 -14.88 -1.48 -8.37
C GLY A 74 -15.97 -2.19 -7.57
N THR A 75 -16.42 -3.33 -8.10
CA THR A 75 -17.44 -4.17 -7.44
C THR A 75 -16.82 -5.48 -7.03
N VAL A 76 -16.90 -5.78 -5.73
CA VAL A 76 -16.46 -7.04 -5.14
C VAL A 76 -17.64 -7.69 -4.44
N ASP A 77 -17.95 -8.94 -4.78
CA ASP A 77 -19.10 -9.69 -4.25
C ASP A 77 -20.44 -8.96 -4.34
N GLY A 78 -20.62 -8.14 -5.38
CA GLY A 78 -21.84 -7.36 -5.62
C GLY A 78 -21.91 -6.06 -4.83
N SER A 79 -20.90 -5.72 -4.03
CA SER A 79 -20.80 -4.48 -3.27
C SER A 79 -19.78 -3.54 -3.90
N GLN A 80 -20.10 -2.25 -3.94
CA GLN A 80 -19.15 -1.23 -4.38
C GLN A 80 -18.08 -1.02 -3.32
N VAL A 81 -16.82 -0.95 -3.77
CA VAL A 81 -15.66 -0.70 -2.91
C VAL A 81 -14.78 0.38 -3.54
N TYR A 82 -14.08 1.10 -2.69
CA TYR A 82 -13.11 2.10 -3.08
C TYR A 82 -11.74 1.80 -2.51
N ALA A 83 -10.69 2.09 -3.27
CA ALA A 83 -9.33 2.00 -2.78
C ALA A 83 -8.58 3.29 -3.08
N LYS A 84 -7.72 3.70 -2.15
CA LYS A 84 -6.91 4.91 -2.27
C LYS A 84 -5.45 4.61 -1.98
N GLU A 85 -4.58 5.01 -2.90
CA GLU A 85 -3.15 5.01 -2.62
C GLU A 85 -2.81 6.11 -1.62
N PHE A 86 -1.91 5.80 -0.70
CA PHE A 86 -1.41 6.74 0.28
C PHE A 86 0.11 6.76 0.38
N ARG A 87 0.63 7.87 0.87
CA ARG A 87 2.01 8.03 1.30
C ARG A 87 2.03 8.68 2.66
N GLY A 88 2.71 8.06 3.61
CA GLY A 88 2.82 8.58 4.97
C GLY A 88 4.21 8.43 5.55
N SER A 89 4.53 9.22 6.57
CA SER A 89 5.82 9.16 7.24
C SER A 89 5.84 7.99 8.22
N GLY A 90 6.69 7.00 7.96
CA GLY A 90 7.07 5.99 8.92
C GLY A 90 8.19 6.46 9.84
N LEU A 91 8.85 5.53 10.54
CA LEU A 91 9.99 5.83 11.41
C LEU A 91 11.26 6.16 10.60
N TRP A 92 11.55 5.39 9.56
CA TRP A 92 12.79 5.51 8.78
C TRP A 92 12.59 6.08 7.37
N GLY A 93 11.36 6.28 6.95
CA GLY A 93 11.07 6.83 5.65
C GLY A 93 9.59 6.82 5.32
N THR A 94 9.29 7.03 4.05
CA THR A 94 7.91 7.00 3.57
C THR A 94 7.41 5.58 3.48
N ILE A 95 6.21 5.34 4.03
CA ILE A 95 5.41 4.14 3.79
C ILE A 95 4.45 4.48 2.65
N HIS A 96 4.44 3.67 1.61
CA HIS A 96 3.53 3.76 0.48
C HIS A 96 2.65 2.53 0.45
N GLY A 97 1.35 2.72 0.38
CA GLY A 97 0.38 1.63 0.39
C GLY A 97 -0.96 2.02 -0.22
N VAL A 98 -1.91 1.12 -0.11
CA VAL A 98 -3.29 1.28 -0.56
C VAL A 98 -4.21 0.87 0.59
N LEU A 99 -5.19 1.69 0.88
CA LEU A 99 -6.28 1.40 1.82
C LEU A 99 -7.57 1.27 1.04
N GLY A 100 -8.29 0.19 1.27
CA GLY A 100 -9.61 -0.05 0.70
C GLY A 100 -10.71 0.13 1.74
N VAL A 101 -11.88 0.58 1.28
CA VAL A 101 -13.09 0.79 2.10
C VAL A 101 -14.34 0.40 1.32
N ASP A 102 -15.39 0.04 2.03
CA ASP A 102 -16.73 -0.12 1.46
C ASP A 102 -17.36 1.24 1.09
N ALA A 103 -18.45 1.20 0.33
CA ALA A 103 -19.08 2.41 -0.23
C ALA A 103 -19.71 3.32 0.84
N ASP A 104 -20.14 2.76 1.96
CA ASP A 104 -20.76 3.49 3.06
C ASP A 104 -19.77 3.86 4.16
N LEU A 105 -18.47 3.60 3.95
CA LEU A 105 -17.38 3.92 4.88
C LEU A 105 -17.58 3.31 6.28
N SER A 106 -18.25 2.17 6.32
CA SER A 106 -18.51 1.45 7.55
C SER A 106 -17.34 0.51 7.92
N ARG A 107 -16.66 -0.02 6.89
CA ARG A 107 -15.57 -0.98 7.06
C ARG A 107 -14.42 -0.71 6.09
N THR A 108 -13.21 -1.07 6.52
CA THR A 108 -12.10 -1.24 5.59
C THR A 108 -12.28 -2.56 4.82
N THR A 109 -11.84 -2.61 3.57
CA THR A 109 -11.87 -3.85 2.76
C THR A 109 -10.51 -4.53 2.70
N GLY A 110 -9.43 -3.79 2.99
CA GLY A 110 -8.08 -4.32 3.04
C GLY A 110 -7.02 -3.23 3.08
N LEU A 111 -5.81 -3.67 3.36
CA LEU A 111 -4.59 -2.86 3.33
C LEU A 111 -3.53 -3.57 2.51
N ALA A 112 -2.84 -2.86 1.62
CA ALA A 112 -1.64 -3.35 0.96
C ALA A 112 -0.49 -2.36 1.11
N ILE A 113 0.69 -2.83 1.47
CA ILE A 113 1.91 -2.03 1.53
C ILE A 113 2.71 -2.27 0.26
N ILE A 114 2.94 -1.21 -0.52
CA ILE A 114 3.69 -1.26 -1.79
C ILE A 114 5.19 -1.10 -1.54
N ALA A 115 5.57 -0.12 -0.69
CA ALA A 115 6.97 0.16 -0.39
C ALA A 115 7.13 0.82 0.99
N HIS A 116 8.25 0.54 1.65
CA HIS A 116 8.64 1.16 2.91
C HIS A 116 10.16 1.13 3.12
N ASN A 117 10.65 1.91 4.09
CA ASN A 117 12.06 1.91 4.51
C ASN A 117 12.23 1.46 5.97
N GLU A 118 11.21 0.82 6.55
CA GLU A 118 11.24 0.33 7.92
C GLU A 118 12.21 -0.85 8.09
N THR A 119 12.72 -1.03 9.31
CA THR A 119 13.69 -2.08 9.62
C THR A 119 13.10 -3.48 9.43
N PRO A 120 13.74 -4.36 8.64
CA PRO A 120 13.31 -5.75 8.49
C PRO A 120 13.20 -6.48 9.83
N GLY A 121 12.15 -7.29 10.00
CA GLY A 121 11.88 -8.04 11.24
C GLY A 121 11.37 -7.20 12.42
N LEU A 122 11.27 -5.86 12.24
CA LEU A 122 10.66 -4.92 13.18
C LEU A 122 9.54 -4.15 12.46
N GLY A 123 9.69 -2.84 12.22
CA GLY A 123 8.70 -2.04 11.52
C GLY A 123 8.33 -2.56 10.12
N GLY A 124 9.26 -3.22 9.42
CA GLY A 124 9.00 -3.84 8.12
C GLY A 124 7.96 -4.96 8.15
N ARG A 125 7.60 -5.48 9.32
CA ARG A 125 6.52 -6.48 9.48
C ARG A 125 5.13 -5.95 9.13
N ILE A 126 4.97 -4.65 8.86
CA ILE A 126 3.75 -4.09 8.27
C ILE A 126 3.38 -4.72 6.91
N THR A 127 4.33 -5.37 6.23
CA THR A 127 4.11 -6.12 5.00
C THR A 127 3.69 -7.57 5.22
N GLU A 128 3.73 -8.06 6.45
CA GLU A 128 3.32 -9.42 6.76
C GLU A 128 1.79 -9.56 6.68
N GLU A 129 1.33 -10.69 6.20
CA GLU A 129 -0.08 -10.99 5.98
C GLU A 129 -0.93 -10.78 7.24
N TRP A 130 -0.46 -11.22 8.40
CA TRP A 130 -1.19 -11.08 9.67
C TRP A 130 -1.50 -9.62 10.02
N PHE A 131 -0.59 -8.67 9.68
CA PHE A 131 -0.81 -7.26 9.95
C PHE A 131 -1.83 -6.67 8.98
N GLN A 132 -1.70 -6.96 7.69
CA GLN A 132 -2.58 -6.44 6.65
C GLN A 132 -4.00 -7.00 6.76
N ARG A 133 -4.15 -8.29 7.11
CA ARG A 133 -5.45 -8.96 7.28
C ARG A 133 -6.32 -8.36 8.36
N GLN A 134 -5.77 -7.70 9.36
CA GLN A 134 -6.57 -7.03 10.39
C GLN A 134 -7.47 -5.93 9.81
N LEU A 135 -7.17 -5.45 8.60
CA LEU A 135 -7.98 -4.45 7.90
C LEU A 135 -8.89 -5.05 6.81
N GLU A 136 -9.02 -6.38 6.76
CA GLU A 136 -9.98 -7.06 5.88
C GLU A 136 -11.36 -7.14 6.57
N GLY A 137 -12.14 -6.09 6.49
CA GLY A 137 -13.47 -6.00 7.09
C GLY A 137 -13.52 -5.33 8.47
N GLU A 138 -12.42 -4.69 8.93
CA GLU A 138 -12.40 -3.97 10.19
C GLU A 138 -13.36 -2.79 10.17
N GLN A 139 -14.11 -2.62 11.26
CA GLN A 139 -15.04 -1.50 11.43
C GLN A 139 -14.30 -0.17 11.43
N ILE A 140 -14.79 0.78 10.65
CA ILE A 140 -14.32 2.15 10.69
C ILE A 140 -15.04 2.88 11.83
N PRO A 141 -14.35 3.18 12.93
CA PRO A 141 -14.98 3.81 14.08
C PRO A 141 -15.35 5.28 13.80
N GLN A 142 -16.32 5.81 14.56
CA GLN A 142 -16.69 7.22 14.43
C GLN A 142 -15.56 8.16 14.85
N GLU A 143 -14.81 7.77 15.89
CA GLU A 143 -13.70 8.59 16.38
C GLU A 143 -12.40 8.27 15.64
N ARG A 144 -11.69 7.23 16.07
CA ARG A 144 -10.39 6.85 15.48
C ARG A 144 -10.16 5.35 15.58
N LEU A 145 -9.59 4.78 14.53
CA LEU A 145 -9.00 3.46 14.57
C LEU A 145 -7.79 3.48 15.52
N LEU A 146 -7.72 2.52 16.41
CA LEU A 146 -6.64 2.40 17.39
C LEU A 146 -5.66 1.30 17.02
N VAL A 147 -4.38 1.54 17.31
CA VAL A 147 -3.35 0.51 17.23
C VAL A 147 -2.92 0.16 18.64
N THR A 148 -3.26 -1.04 19.06
CA THR A 148 -3.02 -1.55 20.41
C THR A 148 -1.83 -2.52 20.46
N SER A 149 -1.56 -3.11 21.61
CA SER A 149 -0.52 -4.12 21.75
C SER A 149 -1.15 -5.50 21.64
N GLY A 150 -0.66 -6.33 20.74
CA GLY A 150 -1.13 -7.70 20.54
C GLY A 150 -0.31 -8.45 19.50
N GLU A 151 -0.83 -9.55 19.01
CA GLU A 151 -0.22 -10.42 17.99
C GLU A 151 -1.18 -10.72 16.83
N GLY A 152 -2.11 -9.83 16.55
CA GLY A 152 -3.13 -9.91 15.52
C GLY A 152 -4.53 -9.87 16.13
N ASP A 153 -5.23 -8.77 15.95
CA ASP A 153 -6.64 -8.66 16.29
C ASP A 153 -7.49 -9.28 15.17
N TYR A 154 -8.39 -10.16 15.54
CA TYR A 154 -9.36 -10.80 14.64
C TYR A 154 -10.80 -10.45 15.04
N ASN A 155 -10.98 -9.42 15.84
CA ASN A 155 -12.29 -8.86 16.17
C ASN A 155 -12.57 -7.65 15.29
N TYR A 156 -13.08 -7.86 14.13
CA TYR A 156 -13.34 -6.83 13.10
C TYR A 156 -14.47 -5.83 13.43
N ASP A 157 -14.96 -5.81 14.66
CA ASP A 157 -16.08 -4.96 15.10
C ASP A 157 -15.68 -3.99 16.24
N ASN A 158 -14.40 -3.77 16.49
CA ASN A 158 -13.94 -2.96 17.62
C ASN A 158 -13.24 -1.65 17.21
N GLY A 159 -12.85 -1.49 15.95
CA GLY A 159 -12.09 -0.33 15.47
C GLY A 159 -10.65 -0.33 15.99
N GLU A 160 -10.09 -1.51 16.30
CA GLU A 160 -8.74 -1.68 16.83
C GLU A 160 -7.95 -2.67 15.96
N ILE A 161 -6.66 -2.43 15.83
CA ILE A 161 -5.72 -3.38 15.24
C ILE A 161 -4.51 -3.52 16.15
N ASP A 162 -3.89 -4.68 16.12
CA ASP A 162 -2.67 -4.94 16.86
C ASP A 162 -1.44 -4.41 16.14
N GLY A 163 -0.63 -3.66 16.88
CA GLY A 163 0.64 -3.15 16.41
C GLY A 163 1.75 -4.20 16.45
N ILE A 164 2.89 -3.84 15.89
CA ILE A 164 4.05 -4.73 15.79
C ILE A 164 4.85 -4.69 17.09
N THR A 165 4.93 -5.82 17.78
CA THR A 165 5.78 -5.96 18.97
C THR A 165 7.23 -5.60 18.67
N GLY A 166 7.81 -4.68 19.46
CA GLY A 166 9.16 -4.16 19.26
C GLY A 166 9.29 -3.05 18.20
N ALA A 167 8.18 -2.65 17.55
CA ALA A 167 8.16 -1.57 16.55
C ALA A 167 7.07 -0.51 16.85
N THR A 168 6.98 -0.07 18.10
CA THR A 168 5.95 0.88 18.58
C THR A 168 5.86 2.14 17.72
N ARG A 169 7.00 2.72 17.33
CA ARG A 169 7.01 3.96 16.52
C ARG A 169 6.43 3.75 15.12
N THR A 170 6.72 2.62 14.48
CA THR A 170 6.12 2.28 13.19
C THR A 170 4.62 2.02 13.32
N SER A 171 4.20 1.35 14.40
CA SER A 171 2.79 1.11 14.72
C SER A 171 2.02 2.42 14.96
N GLU A 172 2.58 3.35 15.73
CA GLU A 172 2.05 4.71 15.92
C GLU A 172 1.95 5.47 14.59
N SER A 173 2.97 5.35 13.72
CA SER A 173 2.95 5.96 12.40
C SER A 173 1.84 5.40 11.53
N MET A 174 1.63 4.07 11.54
CA MET A 174 0.53 3.42 10.83
C MET A 174 -0.83 3.91 11.34
N GLN A 175 -1.03 4.04 12.67
CA GLN A 175 -2.25 4.61 13.23
C GLN A 175 -2.55 6.02 12.68
N VAL A 176 -1.53 6.86 12.65
CA VAL A 176 -1.66 8.24 12.13
C VAL A 176 -1.99 8.23 10.64
N ILE A 177 -1.30 7.39 9.86
CA ILE A 177 -1.52 7.26 8.41
C ILE A 177 -2.95 6.77 8.14
N LEU A 178 -3.36 5.65 8.73
CA LEU A 178 -4.66 5.05 8.49
C LEU A 178 -5.81 6.00 8.85
N ASN A 179 -5.73 6.64 10.01
CA ASN A 179 -6.76 7.61 10.42
C ASN A 179 -6.84 8.80 9.45
N ARG A 180 -5.71 9.35 9.02
CA ARG A 180 -5.70 10.43 8.04
C ARG A 180 -6.33 10.00 6.71
N GLU A 181 -6.04 8.79 6.23
CA GLU A 181 -6.60 8.29 4.98
C GLU A 181 -8.10 8.03 5.11
N ILE A 182 -8.57 7.49 6.24
CA ILE A 182 -9.99 7.32 6.55
C ILE A 182 -10.70 8.68 6.58
N ASP A 183 -10.15 9.68 7.25
CA ASP A 183 -10.72 11.03 7.29
C ASP A 183 -10.81 11.63 5.89
N THR A 184 -9.74 11.48 5.08
CA THR A 184 -9.72 11.94 3.68
C THR A 184 -10.78 11.25 2.83
N LEU A 185 -11.00 9.95 3.02
CA LEU A 185 -12.03 9.18 2.31
C LEU A 185 -13.44 9.59 2.76
N LYS A 186 -13.64 9.85 4.07
CA LYS A 186 -14.91 10.37 4.60
C LYS A 186 -15.25 11.74 4.01
N GLU A 187 -14.28 12.62 3.84
CA GLU A 187 -14.47 13.92 3.19
C GLU A 187 -14.84 13.78 1.72
N ALA A 188 -14.14 12.91 0.98
CA ALA A 188 -14.35 12.75 -0.45
C ALA A 188 -15.65 12.00 -0.81
N LEU A 189 -16.00 10.96 -0.07
CA LEU A 189 -17.14 10.08 -0.36
C LEU A 189 -18.37 10.39 0.50
N GLY A 190 -18.20 10.98 1.68
CA GLY A 190 -19.27 11.26 2.62
C GLY A 190 -19.98 12.60 2.42
N GLY A 191 -19.53 13.44 1.51
CA GLY A 191 -20.08 14.77 1.20
C GLY A 191 -21.26 14.78 0.23
N SER A 192 -21.90 13.63 -0.04
CA SER A 192 -23.03 13.50 -0.97
C SER A 192 -24.36 13.48 -0.28
#